data_f96add525ee3d9953e0995067bc99d1a
#
_entry.id   f96add525ee3d9953e0995067bc99d1a
#
_cell.length_a   1.000
_cell.length_b   1.000
_cell.length_c   1.000
_cell.angle_alpha   90.00
_cell.angle_beta   90.00
_cell.angle_gamma   90.00
#
_symmetry.space_group_name_H-M   'P 1'
#
loop_
_entity.id
_entity.type
_entity.pdbx_description
1 polymer ?
#
loop_
_entity_poly.entity_id
_entity_poly.type
_entity_poly.pdbx_seq_one_letter_code
_entity_poly.pdbx_strand_id
1 'polypeptide(L)'
;MKAWQDEMQRALLQTAKTFDVVNSRQSARVGQTPKDVIWHCGTAKLYRYCSTTPTVYPVPLLMVHSLISKPYILDLIPGNSFIEYLVGRGFDVYLLDWGAPRPEDKNLRLEDYVLDMIPTAVEIMLEESSTTEFSLFGYCMGGDLALLYAATHAKAPLRGLVTLATPVDFHRMGLQSFWAQPQFIDVDNMVDTFGNIPPSLLQQSFRMLKPASEVSPVKYVGLWQNVLNDKYVEQYRAFDQWTNDHIPFAGECFRQTIKEFVQPNALNGGTLRLGGRSAKLENITCSFLTVAAQADHIVPLAATQDLVKLVGSTDKEAVVMPGGHVGLAAGRKAVQTLWPKVAGWLAERSQYQPSTADHTEAAAEQTDDKRERVFA
;
A
#
# COMPACT_ATOMS: atom_id res chain seq x y z
N MET A 1 -27.47 -37.49 26.13
CA MET A 1 -28.58 -36.60 25.74
C MET A 1 -28.25 -35.13 25.92
N LYS A 2 -27.79 -34.69 27.11
CA LYS A 2 -27.49 -33.24 27.34
C LYS A 2 -26.42 -32.69 26.37
N ALA A 3 -25.29 -33.40 26.21
CA ALA A 3 -24.22 -32.98 25.28
C ALA A 3 -24.68 -32.80 23.82
N TRP A 4 -25.55 -33.72 23.36
CA TRP A 4 -26.11 -33.63 22.02
C TRP A 4 -27.12 -32.46 21.87
N GLN A 5 -27.89 -32.20 22.91
CA GLN A 5 -28.80 -31.04 22.95
C GLN A 5 -28.01 -29.72 22.91
N ASP A 6 -26.92 -29.62 23.69
CA ASP A 6 -26.04 -28.44 23.73
C ASP A 6 -25.37 -28.20 22.35
N GLU A 7 -24.92 -29.28 21.68
CA GLU A 7 -24.31 -29.20 20.36
C GLU A 7 -25.30 -28.76 19.29
N MET A 8 -26.53 -29.34 19.32
CA MET A 8 -27.59 -28.94 18.39
C MET A 8 -28.01 -27.48 18.61
N GLN A 9 -28.14 -27.03 19.84
CA GLN A 9 -28.49 -25.64 20.16
C GLN A 9 -27.40 -24.67 19.69
N ARG A 10 -26.12 -25.04 19.87
CA ARG A 10 -24.99 -24.28 19.37
C ARG A 10 -25.00 -24.17 17.84
N ALA A 11 -25.24 -25.27 17.13
CA ALA A 11 -25.30 -25.29 15.67
C ALA A 11 -26.45 -24.42 15.13
N LEU A 12 -27.61 -24.45 15.75
CA LEU A 12 -28.75 -23.60 15.42
C LEU A 12 -28.41 -22.11 15.62
N LEU A 13 -27.79 -21.76 16.73
CA LEU A 13 -27.35 -20.40 17.02
C LEU A 13 -26.29 -19.91 16.01
N GLN A 14 -25.31 -20.75 15.68
CA GLN A 14 -24.31 -20.45 14.67
C GLN A 14 -24.96 -20.22 13.29
N THR A 15 -25.93 -21.05 12.90
CA THR A 15 -26.63 -20.90 11.63
C THR A 15 -27.41 -19.59 11.58
N ALA A 16 -28.18 -19.28 12.64
CA ALA A 16 -28.96 -18.04 12.73
C ALA A 16 -28.06 -16.81 12.70
N LYS A 17 -26.98 -16.79 13.48
CA LYS A 17 -26.02 -15.68 13.48
C LYS A 17 -25.28 -15.55 12.13
N THR A 18 -24.91 -16.65 11.48
CA THR A 18 -24.27 -16.62 10.17
C THR A 18 -25.19 -15.99 9.14
N PHE A 19 -26.49 -16.39 9.13
CA PHE A 19 -27.50 -15.82 8.26
C PHE A 19 -27.64 -14.30 8.50
N ASP A 20 -27.70 -13.89 9.77
CA ASP A 20 -27.76 -12.46 10.14
C ASP A 20 -26.51 -11.69 9.67
N VAL A 21 -25.31 -12.20 9.90
CA VAL A 21 -24.07 -11.55 9.47
C VAL A 21 -24.00 -11.39 7.96
N VAL A 22 -24.37 -12.43 7.19
CA VAL A 22 -24.34 -12.41 5.71
C VAL A 22 -25.37 -11.46 5.12
N ASN A 23 -26.54 -11.35 5.74
CA ASN A 23 -27.65 -10.51 5.22
C ASN A 23 -27.71 -9.13 5.86
N SER A 24 -26.96 -8.88 6.94
CA SER A 24 -26.94 -7.56 7.58
C SER A 24 -26.21 -6.54 6.70
N ARG A 25 -26.79 -5.33 6.61
CA ARG A 25 -26.15 -4.16 5.97
C ARG A 25 -25.28 -3.37 6.96
N GLN A 26 -24.92 -3.96 8.09
CA GLN A 26 -24.13 -3.27 9.10
C GLN A 26 -22.71 -3.08 8.61
N SER A 27 -22.31 -1.83 8.40
CA SER A 27 -20.94 -1.46 8.05
C SER A 27 -19.99 -1.65 9.23
N ALA A 28 -18.82 -2.18 8.96
CA ALA A 28 -17.73 -2.23 9.95
C ALA A 28 -17.16 -0.82 10.20
N ARG A 29 -16.69 -0.60 11.42
CA ARG A 29 -15.96 0.64 11.75
C ARG A 29 -14.51 0.49 11.33
N VAL A 30 -14.17 1.02 10.17
CA VAL A 30 -12.82 0.95 9.57
C VAL A 30 -12.10 2.29 9.66
N GLY A 31 -10.77 2.29 9.55
CA GLY A 31 -9.98 3.52 9.48
C GLY A 31 -10.00 4.34 10.79
N GLN A 32 -10.01 3.66 11.95
CA GLN A 32 -10.28 4.25 13.26
C GLN A 32 -9.05 4.90 13.90
N THR A 33 -7.84 4.63 13.44
CA THR A 33 -6.63 5.25 14.00
C THR A 33 -6.73 6.78 13.85
N PRO A 34 -6.61 7.56 14.95
CA PRO A 34 -6.73 9.01 14.91
C PRO A 34 -5.74 9.64 13.95
N LYS A 35 -6.22 10.59 13.15
CA LYS A 35 -5.43 11.26 12.11
C LYS A 35 -5.98 12.62 11.78
N ASP A 36 -5.09 13.51 11.35
CA ASP A 36 -5.40 14.82 10.85
C ASP A 36 -5.20 14.88 9.33
N VAL A 37 -6.04 15.68 8.65
CA VAL A 37 -5.83 16.02 7.23
C VAL A 37 -4.91 17.23 7.21
N ILE A 38 -3.68 17.03 6.74
CA ILE A 38 -2.68 18.13 6.66
C ILE A 38 -2.58 18.75 5.27
N TRP A 39 -3.11 18.08 4.25
CA TRP A 39 -3.18 18.60 2.88
C TRP A 39 -4.30 17.93 2.09
N HIS A 40 -4.81 18.62 1.09
CA HIS A 40 -5.73 18.08 0.11
C HIS A 40 -5.57 18.73 -1.27
N CYS A 41 -5.81 17.94 -2.34
CA CYS A 41 -5.86 18.42 -3.72
C CYS A 41 -6.94 17.62 -4.47
N GLY A 42 -7.99 18.30 -4.94
CA GLY A 42 -9.13 17.60 -5.51
C GLY A 42 -9.78 16.64 -4.51
N THR A 43 -9.74 15.35 -4.82
CA THR A 43 -10.21 14.27 -3.92
C THR A 43 -9.09 13.68 -3.07
N ALA A 44 -7.83 13.92 -3.43
CA ALA A 44 -6.67 13.41 -2.70
C ALA A 44 -6.48 14.13 -1.36
N LYS A 45 -6.04 13.39 -0.34
CA LYS A 45 -5.75 13.88 1.01
C LYS A 45 -4.47 13.25 1.53
N LEU A 46 -3.67 14.06 2.23
CA LEU A 46 -2.56 13.58 3.02
C LEU A 46 -2.99 13.58 4.49
N TYR A 47 -2.99 12.40 5.09
CA TYR A 47 -3.22 12.23 6.51
C TYR A 47 -1.91 12.11 7.25
N ARG A 48 -1.79 12.76 8.42
CA ARG A 48 -0.79 12.44 9.44
C ARG A 48 -1.50 11.74 10.60
N TYR A 49 -1.01 10.57 10.99
CA TYR A 49 -1.58 9.82 12.09
C TYR A 49 -1.09 10.34 13.44
N CYS A 50 -2.02 10.51 14.37
CA CYS A 50 -1.71 11.05 15.70
C CYS A 50 -0.88 10.03 16.48
N SER A 51 0.29 10.44 16.95
CA SER A 51 1.16 9.59 17.75
C SER A 51 0.50 9.26 19.10
N THR A 52 0.52 8.00 19.47
CA THR A 52 0.08 7.49 20.78
C THR A 52 1.23 7.29 21.75
N THR A 53 2.45 7.44 21.27
CA THR A 53 3.72 7.34 22.02
C THR A 53 4.67 8.45 21.56
N PRO A 54 5.71 8.79 22.31
CA PRO A 54 6.77 9.66 21.82
C PRO A 54 7.34 9.11 20.52
N THR A 55 7.63 9.99 19.55
CA THR A 55 8.30 9.60 18.30
C THR A 55 9.70 9.08 18.63
N VAL A 56 9.97 7.85 18.22
CA VAL A 56 11.25 7.17 18.47
C VAL A 56 12.07 7.13 17.19
N TYR A 57 11.39 7.03 16.04
CA TYR A 57 12.01 6.93 14.73
C TYR A 57 11.81 8.24 13.96
N PRO A 58 12.88 9.06 13.79
CA PRO A 58 12.75 10.41 13.23
C PRO A 58 12.42 10.44 11.74
N VAL A 59 12.77 9.39 10.97
CA VAL A 59 12.48 9.33 9.54
C VAL A 59 11.00 9.03 9.32
N PRO A 60 10.18 9.99 8.81
CA PRO A 60 8.75 9.79 8.60
C PRO A 60 8.50 8.76 7.48
N LEU A 61 7.36 8.08 7.57
CA LEU A 61 6.93 7.07 6.61
C LEU A 61 5.71 7.56 5.83
N LEU A 62 5.86 7.78 4.52
CA LEU A 62 4.73 8.02 3.63
C LEU A 62 4.22 6.70 3.07
N MET A 63 2.95 6.41 3.29
CA MET A 63 2.26 5.25 2.74
C MET A 63 1.46 5.64 1.50
N VAL A 64 1.70 4.93 0.39
CA VAL A 64 1.03 5.12 -0.90
C VAL A 64 0.15 3.90 -1.20
N HIS A 65 -1.14 4.14 -1.39
CA HIS A 65 -2.10 3.08 -1.67
C HIS A 65 -2.47 3.01 -3.15
N SER A 66 -3.21 1.96 -3.52
CA SER A 66 -3.71 1.71 -4.87
C SER A 66 -4.72 2.77 -5.33
N LEU A 67 -4.81 3.01 -6.65
CA LEU A 67 -5.80 3.92 -7.28
C LEU A 67 -7.19 3.27 -7.47
N ILE A 68 -7.38 2.02 -7.08
CA ILE A 68 -8.59 1.24 -7.38
C ILE A 68 -9.33 0.74 -6.14
N SER A 69 -8.78 0.94 -4.95
CA SER A 69 -9.38 0.51 -3.69
C SER A 69 -9.08 1.53 -2.58
N LYS A 70 -9.83 1.47 -1.50
CA LYS A 70 -9.65 2.39 -0.38
C LYS A 70 -8.50 1.99 0.53
N PRO A 71 -7.75 2.95 1.07
CA PRO A 71 -6.52 2.71 1.83
C PRO A 71 -6.75 2.12 3.22
N TYR A 72 -8.00 2.08 3.72
CA TYR A 72 -8.28 1.61 5.08
C TYR A 72 -7.98 0.12 5.31
N ILE A 73 -7.60 -0.64 4.28
CA ILE A 73 -7.03 -1.99 4.48
C ILE A 73 -5.75 -1.95 5.34
N LEU A 74 -5.00 -0.86 5.29
CA LEU A 74 -3.81 -0.63 6.11
C LEU A 74 -4.18 -0.14 7.53
N ASP A 75 -5.43 0.30 7.72
CA ASP A 75 -6.03 0.75 8.99
C ASP A 75 -7.41 0.09 9.17
N LEU A 76 -7.46 -1.25 9.14
CA LEU A 76 -8.70 -1.99 8.96
C LEU A 76 -9.64 -1.84 10.16
N ILE A 77 -9.24 -2.35 11.32
CA ILE A 77 -9.95 -2.24 12.61
C ILE A 77 -8.94 -2.18 13.76
N PRO A 78 -9.32 -1.68 14.94
CA PRO A 78 -8.45 -1.66 16.12
C PRO A 78 -7.87 -3.05 16.44
N GLY A 79 -6.54 -3.09 16.65
CA GLY A 79 -5.79 -4.34 16.85
C GLY A 79 -5.54 -5.16 15.58
N ASN A 80 -6.08 -4.76 14.43
CA ASN A 80 -5.76 -5.28 13.11
C ASN A 80 -5.58 -4.13 12.11
N SER A 81 -4.74 -3.17 12.48
CA SER A 81 -4.32 -2.02 11.69
C SER A 81 -2.79 -1.97 11.66
N PHE A 82 -2.21 -2.01 10.46
CA PHE A 82 -0.77 -1.88 10.29
C PHE A 82 -0.30 -0.47 10.67
N ILE A 83 -1.12 0.52 10.38
CA ILE A 83 -0.87 1.91 10.74
C ILE A 83 -0.87 2.08 12.26
N GLU A 84 -1.91 1.61 12.97
CA GLU A 84 -1.97 1.62 14.44
C GLU A 84 -0.74 0.94 15.05
N TYR A 85 -0.34 -0.20 14.46
CA TYR A 85 0.83 -0.94 14.88
C TYR A 85 2.14 -0.13 14.77
N LEU A 86 2.34 0.61 13.68
CA LEU A 86 3.52 1.45 13.47
C LEU A 86 3.50 2.69 14.37
N VAL A 87 2.38 3.40 14.43
CA VAL A 87 2.19 4.58 15.30
C VAL A 87 2.43 4.22 16.76
N GLY A 88 1.89 3.09 17.23
CA GLY A 88 2.11 2.57 18.58
C GLY A 88 3.57 2.19 18.89
N ARG A 89 4.44 2.15 17.88
CA ARG A 89 5.89 1.92 18.01
C ARG A 89 6.73 3.18 17.86
N GLY A 90 6.10 4.32 17.70
CA GLY A 90 6.79 5.61 17.60
C GLY A 90 7.26 5.96 16.18
N PHE A 91 6.67 5.37 15.14
CA PHE A 91 6.84 5.86 13.77
C PHE A 91 5.92 7.06 13.51
N ASP A 92 6.43 8.07 12.81
CA ASP A 92 5.64 9.18 12.28
C ASP A 92 5.08 8.76 10.92
N VAL A 93 3.77 8.41 10.88
CA VAL A 93 3.13 7.76 9.73
C VAL A 93 2.21 8.73 9.01
N TYR A 94 2.40 8.80 7.70
CA TYR A 94 1.58 9.57 6.77
C TYR A 94 0.94 8.63 5.74
N LEU A 95 -0.26 8.95 5.31
CA LEU A 95 -0.98 8.19 4.29
C LEU A 95 -1.52 9.12 3.21
N LEU A 96 -1.16 8.86 1.97
CA LEU A 96 -1.73 9.53 0.82
C LEU A 96 -2.96 8.73 0.33
N ASP A 97 -4.15 9.28 0.57
CA ASP A 97 -5.44 8.78 0.12
C ASP A 97 -5.87 9.55 -1.12
N TRP A 98 -6.00 8.89 -2.24
CA TRP A 98 -6.38 9.49 -3.50
C TRP A 98 -7.85 9.96 -3.55
N GLY A 99 -8.68 9.47 -2.62
CA GLY A 99 -10.13 9.62 -2.69
C GLY A 99 -10.73 8.83 -3.86
N ALA A 100 -11.97 9.15 -4.21
CA ALA A 100 -12.65 8.57 -5.36
C ALA A 100 -12.70 9.60 -6.49
N PRO A 101 -12.08 9.36 -7.65
CA PRO A 101 -12.13 10.27 -8.79
C PRO A 101 -13.57 10.62 -9.18
N ARG A 102 -13.84 11.91 -9.32
CA ARG A 102 -15.13 12.45 -9.79
C ARG A 102 -15.15 12.47 -11.32
N PRO A 103 -16.30 12.68 -11.97
CA PRO A 103 -16.37 12.75 -13.44
C PRO A 103 -15.40 13.76 -14.07
N GLU A 104 -15.16 14.87 -13.41
CA GLU A 104 -14.19 15.90 -13.85
C GLU A 104 -12.72 15.44 -13.76
N ASP A 105 -12.42 14.45 -12.93
CA ASP A 105 -11.06 13.92 -12.70
C ASP A 105 -10.65 12.87 -13.77
N LYS A 106 -11.48 12.61 -14.79
CA LYS A 106 -11.25 11.61 -15.83
C LYS A 106 -9.94 11.79 -16.61
N ASN A 107 -9.42 13.00 -16.67
CA ASN A 107 -8.20 13.36 -17.41
C ASN A 107 -6.92 13.20 -16.58
N LEU A 108 -7.00 12.83 -15.28
CA LEU A 108 -5.81 12.53 -14.47
C LEU A 108 -5.02 11.38 -15.09
N ARG A 109 -3.71 11.54 -15.13
CA ARG A 109 -2.73 10.59 -15.67
C ARG A 109 -1.77 10.11 -14.58
N LEU A 110 -0.93 9.13 -14.91
CA LEU A 110 0.11 8.68 -13.96
C LEU A 110 1.06 9.81 -13.57
N GLU A 111 1.32 10.75 -14.46
CA GLU A 111 2.14 11.93 -14.20
C GLU A 111 1.58 12.77 -13.04
N ASP A 112 0.28 13.03 -13.01
CA ASP A 112 -0.36 13.82 -11.96
C ASP A 112 -0.15 13.19 -10.56
N TYR A 113 -0.22 11.87 -10.48
CA TYR A 113 0.02 11.15 -9.22
C TYR A 113 1.50 11.10 -8.85
N VAL A 114 2.37 10.73 -9.81
CA VAL A 114 3.78 10.40 -9.56
C VAL A 114 4.68 11.62 -9.55
N LEU A 115 4.42 12.60 -10.45
CA LEU A 115 5.30 13.75 -10.64
C LEU A 115 4.81 15.02 -9.91
N ASP A 116 3.53 15.04 -9.47
CA ASP A 116 2.94 16.21 -8.83
C ASP A 116 2.44 15.90 -7.41
N MET A 117 1.51 14.95 -7.23
CA MET A 117 0.87 14.72 -5.92
C MET A 117 1.80 14.04 -4.92
N ILE A 118 2.56 13.00 -5.31
CA ILE A 118 3.52 12.35 -4.40
C ILE A 118 4.65 13.32 -3.99
N PRO A 119 5.31 14.06 -4.90
CA PRO A 119 6.31 15.06 -4.52
C PRO A 119 5.76 16.09 -3.55
N THR A 120 4.57 16.66 -3.82
CA THR A 120 3.91 17.63 -2.92
C THR A 120 3.64 17.03 -1.54
N ALA A 121 3.15 15.79 -1.48
CA ALA A 121 2.93 15.11 -0.21
C ALA A 121 4.24 14.89 0.56
N VAL A 122 5.33 14.57 -0.14
CA VAL A 122 6.67 14.43 0.45
C VAL A 122 7.17 15.76 1.02
N GLU A 123 7.06 16.85 0.27
CA GLU A 123 7.46 18.19 0.72
C GLU A 123 6.73 18.58 2.01
N ILE A 124 5.40 18.46 2.03
CA ILE A 124 4.58 18.79 3.21
C ILE A 124 4.93 17.88 4.39
N MET A 125 5.12 16.58 4.16
CA MET A 125 5.51 15.64 5.20
C MET A 125 6.87 16.01 5.81
N LEU A 126 7.85 16.39 5.00
CA LEU A 126 9.18 16.81 5.48
C LEU A 126 9.12 18.11 6.29
N GLU A 127 8.30 19.08 5.86
CA GLU A 127 8.04 20.30 6.62
C GLU A 127 7.37 20.01 7.96
N GLU A 128 6.29 19.23 7.98
CA GLU A 128 5.52 18.86 9.17
C GLU A 128 6.32 18.03 10.18
N SER A 129 7.19 17.16 9.70
CA SER A 129 8.06 16.33 10.55
C SER A 129 9.37 17.01 10.94
N SER A 130 9.68 18.17 10.35
CA SER A 130 10.97 18.88 10.51
C SER A 130 12.17 17.98 10.23
N THR A 131 12.08 17.15 9.18
CA THR A 131 13.14 16.21 8.77
C THR A 131 13.57 16.46 7.33
N THR A 132 14.73 15.93 6.96
CA THR A 132 15.30 16.07 5.61
C THR A 132 15.28 14.77 4.82
N GLU A 133 14.92 13.66 5.44
CA GLU A 133 14.84 12.34 4.83
C GLU A 133 13.49 11.69 5.15
N PHE A 134 13.07 10.75 4.31
CA PHE A 134 11.82 10.00 4.50
C PHE A 134 11.94 8.56 4.01
N SER A 135 10.99 7.73 4.44
CA SER A 135 10.76 6.39 3.90
C SER A 135 9.43 6.33 3.16
N LEU A 136 9.34 5.45 2.18
CA LEU A 136 8.16 5.26 1.34
C LEU A 136 7.68 3.81 1.45
N PHE A 137 6.38 3.62 1.59
CA PHE A 137 5.74 2.32 1.58
C PHE A 137 4.64 2.30 0.52
N GLY A 138 4.65 1.27 -0.34
CA GLY A 138 3.61 1.09 -1.35
C GLY A 138 2.97 -0.29 -1.29
N TYR A 139 1.63 -0.35 -1.39
CA TYR A 139 0.88 -1.60 -1.42
C TYR A 139 0.17 -1.78 -2.76
N CYS A 140 0.36 -2.96 -3.38
CA CYS A 140 -0.22 -3.31 -4.68
C CYS A 140 0.18 -2.26 -5.73
N MET A 141 -0.75 -1.71 -6.52
CA MET A 141 -0.50 -0.61 -7.45
C MET A 141 0.10 0.64 -6.77
N GLY A 142 -0.14 0.85 -5.46
CA GLY A 142 0.55 1.90 -4.71
C GLY A 142 2.05 1.67 -4.62
N GLY A 143 2.48 0.40 -4.66
CA GLY A 143 3.89 0.04 -4.81
C GLY A 143 4.45 0.40 -6.18
N ASP A 144 3.67 0.24 -7.26
CA ASP A 144 4.08 0.71 -8.59
C ASP A 144 4.26 2.23 -8.60
N LEU A 145 3.32 2.99 -8.02
CA LEU A 145 3.44 4.44 -7.90
C LEU A 145 4.68 4.86 -7.09
N ALA A 146 4.97 4.16 -5.99
CA ALA A 146 6.15 4.40 -5.16
C ALA A 146 7.46 4.07 -5.91
N LEU A 147 7.49 2.97 -6.68
CA LEU A 147 8.62 2.62 -7.56
C LEU A 147 8.83 3.66 -8.66
N LEU A 148 7.74 4.11 -9.30
CA LEU A 148 7.79 5.12 -10.34
C LEU A 148 8.29 6.46 -9.79
N TYR A 149 7.82 6.87 -8.61
CA TYR A 149 8.33 8.06 -7.93
C TYR A 149 9.83 7.93 -7.65
N ALA A 150 10.26 6.85 -7.00
CA ALA A 150 11.67 6.65 -6.67
C ALA A 150 12.58 6.60 -7.91
N ALA A 151 12.11 5.95 -9.00
CA ALA A 151 12.86 5.83 -10.25
C ALA A 151 12.98 7.16 -11.02
N THR A 152 11.96 8.04 -10.94
CA THR A 152 11.93 9.33 -11.64
C THR A 152 12.52 10.48 -10.81
N HIS A 153 12.68 10.29 -9.50
CA HIS A 153 13.24 11.25 -8.55
C HIS A 153 14.49 10.69 -7.84
N ALA A 154 15.46 10.23 -8.61
CA ALA A 154 16.69 9.58 -8.11
C ALA A 154 17.50 10.43 -7.10
N LYS A 155 17.23 11.74 -7.01
CA LYS A 155 17.87 12.66 -6.06
C LYS A 155 16.99 12.97 -4.83
N ALA A 156 15.79 12.37 -4.74
CA ALA A 156 14.96 12.54 -3.57
C ALA A 156 15.67 11.97 -2.33
N PRO A 157 15.52 12.61 -1.16
CA PRO A 157 16.14 12.14 0.07
C PRO A 157 15.40 10.90 0.65
N LEU A 158 15.21 9.90 -0.19
CA LEU A 158 14.52 8.66 0.11
C LEU A 158 15.46 7.68 0.82
N ARG A 159 15.22 7.47 2.10
CA ARG A 159 16.02 6.60 2.96
C ARG A 159 15.75 5.13 2.73
N GLY A 160 14.46 4.78 2.61
CA GLY A 160 14.02 3.42 2.40
C GLY A 160 12.72 3.32 1.62
N LEU A 161 12.63 2.29 0.77
CA LEU A 161 11.44 1.96 0.00
C LEU A 161 10.98 0.55 0.33
N VAL A 162 9.74 0.41 0.79
CA VAL A 162 9.08 -0.88 1.03
C VAL A 162 7.96 -1.06 0.02
N THR A 163 7.94 -2.20 -0.68
CA THR A 163 6.83 -2.58 -1.56
C THR A 163 6.18 -3.87 -1.09
N LEU A 164 4.85 -3.88 -1.08
CA LEU A 164 4.05 -5.01 -0.62
C LEU A 164 3.10 -5.46 -1.74
N ALA A 165 3.22 -6.72 -2.19
CA ALA A 165 2.41 -7.30 -3.25
C ALA A 165 2.38 -6.44 -4.53
N THR A 166 3.54 -5.95 -4.98
CA THR A 166 3.68 -5.03 -6.11
C THR A 166 4.16 -5.77 -7.34
N PRO A 167 3.43 -5.73 -8.47
CA PRO A 167 3.86 -6.37 -9.70
C PRO A 167 4.95 -5.54 -10.40
N VAL A 168 5.88 -6.21 -11.06
CA VAL A 168 6.87 -5.58 -11.94
C VAL A 168 6.86 -6.20 -13.32
N ASP A 169 6.58 -7.50 -13.41
CA ASP A 169 6.44 -8.22 -14.67
C ASP A 169 4.95 -8.49 -14.97
N PHE A 170 4.35 -7.58 -15.71
CA PHE A 170 2.92 -7.65 -16.06
C PHE A 170 2.60 -8.78 -17.03
N HIS A 171 3.57 -9.33 -17.76
CA HIS A 171 3.36 -10.51 -18.59
C HIS A 171 3.18 -11.79 -17.78
N ARG A 172 3.52 -11.77 -16.48
CA ARG A 172 3.34 -12.88 -15.53
C ARG A 172 2.16 -12.71 -14.59
N MET A 173 1.22 -11.80 -14.90
CA MET A 173 0.00 -11.55 -14.11
C MET A 173 -1.12 -12.57 -14.35
N GLY A 174 -0.84 -13.69 -15.03
CA GLY A 174 -1.81 -14.74 -15.30
C GLY A 174 -2.97 -14.27 -16.18
N LEU A 175 -4.22 -14.45 -15.73
CA LEU A 175 -5.42 -14.03 -16.48
C LEU A 175 -5.43 -12.53 -16.79
N GLN A 176 -4.91 -11.70 -15.91
CA GLN A 176 -4.84 -10.25 -16.14
C GLN A 176 -3.95 -9.92 -17.33
N SER A 177 -2.79 -10.60 -17.48
CA SER A 177 -1.93 -10.43 -18.64
C SER A 177 -2.65 -10.77 -19.94
N PHE A 178 -3.47 -11.81 -19.92
CA PHE A 178 -4.25 -12.24 -21.08
C PHE A 178 -5.34 -11.21 -21.41
N TRP A 179 -6.13 -10.79 -20.42
CA TRP A 179 -7.20 -9.80 -20.64
C TRP A 179 -6.69 -8.43 -21.07
N ALA A 180 -5.49 -8.04 -20.62
CA ALA A 180 -4.91 -6.75 -20.97
C ALA A 180 -4.43 -6.67 -22.44
N GLN A 181 -4.39 -7.78 -23.18
CA GLN A 181 -3.93 -7.77 -24.59
C GLN A 181 -4.92 -7.02 -25.50
N PRO A 182 -4.44 -6.28 -26.52
CA PRO A 182 -5.28 -5.43 -27.37
C PRO A 182 -6.43 -6.15 -28.08
N GLN A 183 -6.32 -7.47 -28.33
CA GLN A 183 -7.39 -8.25 -28.93
C GLN A 183 -8.56 -8.59 -28.00
N PHE A 184 -8.38 -8.42 -26.67
CA PHE A 184 -9.40 -8.74 -25.68
C PHE A 184 -9.98 -7.52 -24.98
N ILE A 185 -9.30 -6.38 -25.01
CA ILE A 185 -9.76 -5.15 -24.39
C ILE A 185 -9.59 -3.96 -25.32
N ASP A 186 -10.68 -3.28 -25.63
CA ASP A 186 -10.69 -1.99 -26.30
C ASP A 186 -10.67 -0.89 -25.23
N VAL A 187 -9.47 -0.54 -24.79
CA VAL A 187 -9.24 0.45 -23.72
C VAL A 187 -9.76 1.83 -24.11
N ASP A 188 -9.58 2.21 -25.39
CA ASP A 188 -9.99 3.51 -25.90
C ASP A 188 -11.52 3.64 -25.83
N ASN A 189 -12.24 2.67 -26.37
CA ASN A 189 -13.71 2.66 -26.33
C ASN A 189 -14.24 2.62 -24.89
N MET A 190 -13.57 1.89 -23.99
CA MET A 190 -13.98 1.88 -22.56
C MET A 190 -13.85 3.26 -21.92
N VAL A 191 -12.72 3.93 -22.08
CA VAL A 191 -12.50 5.26 -21.51
C VAL A 191 -13.40 6.30 -22.16
N ASP A 192 -13.56 6.25 -23.48
CA ASP A 192 -14.42 7.19 -24.21
C ASP A 192 -15.90 7.03 -23.82
N THR A 193 -16.32 5.80 -23.49
CA THR A 193 -17.72 5.50 -23.07
C THR A 193 -17.99 5.87 -21.63
N PHE A 194 -17.09 5.51 -20.71
CA PHE A 194 -17.32 5.64 -19.27
C PHE A 194 -16.71 6.90 -18.64
N GLY A 195 -15.74 7.52 -19.30
CA GLY A 195 -14.88 8.52 -18.66
C GLY A 195 -13.98 7.84 -17.63
N ASN A 196 -14.38 7.83 -16.36
CA ASN A 196 -13.76 7.00 -15.33
C ASN A 196 -14.25 5.56 -15.42
N ILE A 197 -13.36 4.59 -15.21
CA ILE A 197 -13.72 3.17 -15.20
C ILE A 197 -14.54 2.87 -13.95
N PRO A 198 -15.78 2.35 -14.09
CA PRO A 198 -16.66 2.11 -12.96
C PRO A 198 -16.11 1.09 -11.96
N PRO A 199 -16.32 1.29 -10.64
CA PRO A 199 -15.91 0.34 -9.61
C PRO A 199 -16.44 -1.07 -9.82
N SER A 200 -17.66 -1.19 -10.37
CA SER A 200 -18.31 -2.48 -10.64
C SER A 200 -17.57 -3.32 -11.67
N LEU A 201 -16.97 -2.69 -12.70
CA LEU A 201 -16.15 -3.40 -13.70
C LEU A 201 -14.84 -3.90 -13.08
N LEU A 202 -14.19 -3.06 -12.28
CA LEU A 202 -12.96 -3.44 -11.55
C LEU A 202 -13.25 -4.60 -10.60
N GLN A 203 -14.31 -4.51 -9.81
CA GLN A 203 -14.72 -5.56 -8.88
C GLN A 203 -15.02 -6.89 -9.60
N GLN A 204 -15.74 -6.85 -10.73
CA GLN A 204 -16.03 -8.05 -11.51
C GLN A 204 -14.74 -8.68 -12.07
N SER A 205 -13.80 -7.87 -12.56
CA SER A 205 -12.49 -8.36 -13.04
C SER A 205 -11.75 -9.13 -11.94
N PHE A 206 -11.68 -8.56 -10.73
CA PHE A 206 -11.03 -9.24 -9.60
C PHE A 206 -11.75 -10.53 -9.17
N ARG A 207 -13.09 -10.55 -9.19
CA ARG A 207 -13.86 -11.77 -8.90
C ARG A 207 -13.60 -12.88 -9.92
N MET A 208 -13.42 -12.52 -11.19
CA MET A 208 -13.12 -13.50 -12.25
C MET A 208 -11.71 -14.11 -12.15
N LEU A 209 -10.77 -13.50 -11.40
CA LEU A 209 -9.46 -14.10 -11.17
C LEU A 209 -9.53 -15.41 -10.35
N LYS A 210 -10.55 -15.55 -9.51
CA LYS A 210 -10.76 -16.76 -8.69
C LYS A 210 -12.25 -17.06 -8.52
N PRO A 211 -12.96 -17.39 -9.59
CA PRO A 211 -14.41 -17.56 -9.55
C PRO A 211 -14.85 -18.66 -8.56
N ALA A 212 -14.07 -19.72 -8.40
CA ALA A 212 -14.37 -20.77 -7.44
C ALA A 212 -14.37 -20.31 -5.97
N SER A 213 -13.69 -19.22 -5.62
CA SER A 213 -13.72 -18.67 -4.26
C SER A 213 -14.99 -17.93 -3.93
N GLU A 214 -15.65 -17.33 -4.93
CA GLU A 214 -16.93 -16.63 -4.76
C GLU A 214 -18.09 -17.60 -4.45
N VAL A 215 -18.02 -18.81 -5.03
CA VAL A 215 -19.03 -19.87 -4.84
C VAL A 215 -18.61 -20.88 -3.77
N SER A 216 -17.41 -20.73 -3.20
CA SER A 216 -16.86 -21.72 -2.29
C SER A 216 -17.57 -21.73 -0.93
N PRO A 217 -18.12 -22.86 -0.49
CA PRO A 217 -18.66 -23.02 0.85
C PRO A 217 -17.62 -22.71 1.96
N VAL A 218 -16.33 -22.80 1.65
CA VAL A 218 -15.25 -22.61 2.61
C VAL A 218 -15.29 -21.22 3.28
N LYS A 219 -15.65 -20.17 2.53
CA LYS A 219 -15.85 -18.81 3.09
C LYS A 219 -16.93 -18.82 4.18
N TYR A 220 -18.05 -19.45 3.91
CA TYR A 220 -19.20 -19.50 4.82
C TYR A 220 -19.01 -20.52 5.95
N VAL A 221 -18.33 -21.62 5.69
CA VAL A 221 -17.95 -22.61 6.74
C VAL A 221 -17.05 -21.96 7.77
N GLY A 222 -16.03 -21.21 7.34
CA GLY A 222 -15.15 -20.47 8.25
C GLY A 222 -15.90 -19.44 9.09
N LEU A 223 -16.85 -18.70 8.49
CA LEU A 223 -17.71 -17.79 9.20
C LEU A 223 -18.61 -18.53 10.19
N TRP A 224 -19.31 -19.59 9.77
CA TRP A 224 -20.19 -20.39 10.62
C TRP A 224 -19.45 -20.96 11.84
N GLN A 225 -18.25 -21.50 11.66
CA GLN A 225 -17.45 -22.03 12.76
C GLN A 225 -17.06 -20.97 13.80
N ASN A 226 -16.87 -19.72 13.38
CA ASN A 226 -16.34 -18.64 14.22
C ASN A 226 -17.35 -17.53 14.51
N VAL A 227 -18.61 -17.65 14.07
CA VAL A 227 -19.62 -16.59 14.16
C VAL A 227 -20.01 -16.19 15.59
N LEU A 228 -19.72 -17.05 16.57
CA LEU A 228 -19.90 -16.75 17.99
C LEU A 228 -18.74 -15.92 18.60
N ASN A 229 -17.67 -15.69 17.84
CA ASN A 229 -16.57 -14.82 18.22
C ASN A 229 -16.79 -13.45 17.58
N ASP A 230 -17.20 -12.47 18.38
CA ASP A 230 -17.55 -11.12 17.89
C ASP A 230 -16.37 -10.43 17.19
N LYS A 231 -15.11 -10.61 17.67
CA LYS A 231 -13.92 -10.07 17.00
C LYS A 231 -13.71 -10.68 15.61
N TYR A 232 -13.98 -11.96 15.44
CA TYR A 232 -13.91 -12.62 14.13
C TYR A 232 -14.98 -12.07 13.19
N VAL A 233 -16.21 -11.87 13.68
CA VAL A 233 -17.30 -11.31 12.89
C VAL A 233 -17.00 -9.86 12.47
N GLU A 234 -16.46 -9.04 13.37
CA GLU A 234 -16.04 -7.68 13.06
C GLU A 234 -14.96 -7.66 11.98
N GLN A 235 -13.93 -8.48 12.12
CA GLN A 235 -12.88 -8.64 11.13
C GLN A 235 -13.41 -9.12 9.78
N TYR A 236 -14.30 -10.12 9.79
CA TYR A 236 -14.95 -10.64 8.58
C TYR A 236 -15.71 -9.54 7.86
N ARG A 237 -16.55 -8.76 8.59
CA ARG A 237 -17.31 -7.63 8.02
C ARG A 237 -16.40 -6.56 7.44
N ALA A 238 -15.31 -6.21 8.12
CA ALA A 238 -14.37 -5.21 7.64
C ALA A 238 -13.67 -5.65 6.34
N PHE A 239 -13.25 -6.90 6.25
CA PHE A 239 -12.70 -7.46 5.02
C PHE A 239 -13.73 -7.54 3.89
N ASP A 240 -14.93 -8.02 4.18
CA ASP A 240 -16.02 -8.12 3.20
C ASP A 240 -16.41 -6.73 2.68
N GLN A 241 -16.48 -5.73 3.56
CA GLN A 241 -16.71 -4.34 3.18
C GLN A 241 -15.59 -3.84 2.26
N TRP A 242 -14.32 -4.02 2.62
CA TRP A 242 -13.21 -3.54 1.82
C TRP A 242 -13.15 -4.17 0.42
N THR A 243 -13.39 -5.47 0.32
CA THR A 243 -13.41 -6.18 -0.97
C THR A 243 -14.55 -5.75 -1.88
N ASN A 244 -15.57 -5.08 -1.35
CA ASN A 244 -16.71 -4.55 -2.09
C ASN A 244 -16.66 -3.01 -2.25
N ASP A 245 -15.66 -2.33 -1.68
CA ASP A 245 -15.57 -0.88 -1.63
C ASP A 245 -14.49 -0.36 -2.59
N HIS A 246 -14.60 -0.73 -3.86
CA HIS A 246 -13.75 -0.21 -4.92
C HIS A 246 -14.12 1.24 -5.26
N ILE A 247 -13.14 1.98 -5.75
CA ILE A 247 -13.32 3.35 -6.25
C ILE A 247 -13.21 3.38 -7.78
N PRO A 248 -13.77 4.39 -8.47
CA PRO A 248 -13.55 4.58 -9.90
C PRO A 248 -12.06 4.70 -10.21
N PHE A 249 -11.63 4.27 -11.39
CA PHE A 249 -10.28 4.53 -11.86
C PHE A 249 -10.31 5.67 -12.89
N ALA A 250 -9.53 6.72 -12.70
CA ALA A 250 -9.48 7.85 -13.61
C ALA A 250 -9.19 7.39 -15.04
N GLY A 251 -10.00 7.83 -16.00
CA GLY A 251 -10.03 7.24 -17.36
C GLY A 251 -8.69 7.31 -18.08
N GLU A 252 -8.06 8.49 -18.14
CA GLU A 252 -6.78 8.63 -18.84
C GLU A 252 -5.65 7.91 -18.09
N CYS A 253 -5.70 7.86 -16.76
CA CYS A 253 -4.75 7.07 -15.99
C CYS A 253 -4.90 5.56 -16.25
N PHE A 254 -6.14 5.06 -16.38
CA PHE A 254 -6.41 3.68 -16.77
C PHE A 254 -5.90 3.40 -18.19
N ARG A 255 -6.21 4.28 -19.17
CA ARG A 255 -5.74 4.17 -20.56
C ARG A 255 -4.22 4.07 -20.60
N GLN A 256 -3.54 4.99 -19.93
CA GLN A 256 -2.09 5.02 -19.84
C GLN A 256 -1.53 3.76 -19.17
N THR A 257 -2.11 3.37 -18.03
CA THR A 257 -1.69 2.16 -17.30
C THR A 257 -1.74 0.93 -18.19
N ILE A 258 -2.82 0.71 -18.92
CA ILE A 258 -2.94 -0.49 -19.76
C ILE A 258 -2.03 -0.39 -20.98
N LYS A 259 -2.07 0.71 -21.75
CA LYS A 259 -1.42 0.81 -23.07
C LYS A 259 0.08 1.10 -22.99
N GLU A 260 0.52 1.91 -22.02
CA GLU A 260 1.91 2.37 -21.93
C GLU A 260 2.71 1.63 -20.86
N PHE A 261 2.05 1.01 -19.89
CA PHE A 261 2.69 0.38 -18.74
C PHE A 261 2.56 -1.16 -18.76
N VAL A 262 1.30 -1.67 -18.83
CA VAL A 262 1.00 -3.12 -18.73
C VAL A 262 1.28 -3.86 -20.02
N GLN A 263 0.67 -3.43 -21.14
CA GLN A 263 0.80 -4.12 -22.44
C GLN A 263 2.25 -4.24 -22.92
N PRO A 264 3.08 -3.19 -22.91
CA PRO A 264 4.49 -3.30 -23.28
C PRO A 264 5.38 -3.86 -22.19
N ASN A 265 4.84 -4.15 -20.97
CA ASN A 265 5.61 -4.54 -19.78
C ASN A 265 6.77 -3.55 -19.50
N ALA A 266 6.45 -2.27 -19.60
CA ALA A 266 7.44 -1.20 -19.73
C ALA A 266 8.29 -1.00 -18.46
N LEU A 267 7.76 -1.32 -17.27
CA LEU A 267 8.50 -1.22 -16.02
C LEU A 267 9.60 -2.29 -15.95
N ASN A 268 9.25 -3.54 -16.23
CA ASN A 268 10.21 -4.65 -16.28
C ASN A 268 11.26 -4.45 -17.38
N GLY A 269 10.84 -3.91 -18.52
CA GLY A 269 11.71 -3.62 -19.65
C GLY A 269 12.57 -2.35 -19.51
N GLY A 270 12.35 -1.54 -18.46
CA GLY A 270 13.07 -0.28 -18.22
C GLY A 270 12.81 0.79 -19.30
N THR A 271 11.70 0.68 -20.02
CA THR A 271 11.36 1.57 -21.15
C THR A 271 10.34 2.65 -20.80
N LEU A 272 9.70 2.55 -19.62
CA LEU A 272 8.66 3.47 -19.20
C LEU A 272 9.21 4.89 -19.02
N ARG A 273 8.44 5.87 -19.50
CA ARG A 273 8.71 7.30 -19.33
C ARG A 273 7.44 7.99 -18.80
N LEU A 274 7.62 8.88 -17.84
CA LEU A 274 6.56 9.73 -17.28
C LEU A 274 6.98 11.18 -17.40
N GLY A 275 6.17 12.01 -18.06
CA GLY A 275 6.48 13.43 -18.27
C GLY A 275 7.88 13.66 -18.87
N GLY A 276 8.33 12.77 -19.76
CA GLY A 276 9.67 12.81 -20.34
C GLY A 276 10.80 12.24 -19.45
N ARG A 277 10.56 11.96 -18.18
CA ARG A 277 11.54 11.34 -17.26
C ARG A 277 11.56 9.82 -17.45
N SER A 278 12.75 9.22 -17.44
CA SER A 278 12.90 7.76 -17.51
C SER A 278 12.63 7.12 -16.15
N ALA A 279 11.71 6.17 -16.10
CA ALA A 279 11.35 5.43 -14.89
C ALA A 279 12.09 4.08 -14.80
N LYS A 280 13.43 4.12 -14.86
CA LYS A 280 14.25 2.92 -14.75
C LYS A 280 14.43 2.52 -13.29
N LEU A 281 14.11 1.28 -12.97
CA LEU A 281 14.24 0.73 -11.61
C LEU A 281 15.68 0.73 -11.10
N GLU A 282 16.68 0.67 -11.97
CA GLU A 282 18.10 0.79 -11.62
C GLU A 282 18.46 2.13 -10.95
N ASN A 283 17.64 3.18 -11.14
CA ASN A 283 17.79 4.47 -10.47
C ASN A 283 17.43 4.43 -8.98
N ILE A 284 16.76 3.39 -8.51
CA ILE A 284 16.38 3.21 -7.10
C ILE A 284 17.59 2.67 -6.33
N THR A 285 18.30 3.55 -5.64
CA THR A 285 19.54 3.24 -4.91
C THR A 285 19.39 3.28 -3.39
N CYS A 286 18.24 3.77 -2.87
CA CYS A 286 17.94 3.73 -1.44
C CYS A 286 17.78 2.28 -0.94
N SER A 287 17.78 2.08 0.38
CA SER A 287 17.45 0.77 0.98
C SER A 287 16.10 0.27 0.45
N PHE A 288 16.03 -1.01 0.08
CA PHE A 288 14.85 -1.57 -0.59
C PHE A 288 14.38 -2.89 0.01
N LEU A 289 13.11 -2.96 0.39
CA LEU A 289 12.45 -4.17 0.82
C LEU A 289 11.23 -4.46 -0.06
N THR A 290 11.16 -5.64 -0.65
CA THR A 290 9.95 -6.10 -1.35
C THR A 290 9.37 -7.34 -0.69
N VAL A 291 8.05 -7.37 -0.54
CA VAL A 291 7.32 -8.49 0.07
C VAL A 291 6.26 -8.99 -0.89
N ALA A 292 6.27 -10.29 -1.14
CA ALA A 292 5.28 -10.98 -1.97
C ALA A 292 4.56 -12.07 -1.17
N ALA A 293 3.36 -12.47 -1.62
CA ALA A 293 2.65 -13.61 -1.05
C ALA A 293 2.77 -14.85 -1.94
N GLN A 294 2.98 -16.01 -1.31
CA GLN A 294 3.17 -17.28 -2.03
C GLN A 294 1.93 -17.72 -2.82
N ALA A 295 0.74 -17.45 -2.29
CA ALA A 295 -0.54 -17.85 -2.87
C ALA A 295 -1.36 -16.62 -3.31
N ASP A 296 -0.70 -15.56 -3.76
CA ASP A 296 -1.34 -14.38 -4.30
C ASP A 296 -1.92 -14.70 -5.69
N HIS A 297 -3.23 -14.51 -5.85
CA HIS A 297 -3.94 -14.70 -7.11
C HIS A 297 -4.23 -13.38 -7.83
N ILE A 298 -4.03 -12.24 -7.15
CA ILE A 298 -4.16 -10.90 -7.73
C ILE A 298 -2.83 -10.49 -8.35
N VAL A 299 -1.76 -10.58 -7.55
CA VAL A 299 -0.38 -10.33 -8.01
C VAL A 299 0.44 -11.60 -7.80
N PRO A 300 0.46 -12.53 -8.77
CA PRO A 300 1.19 -13.78 -8.64
C PRO A 300 2.65 -13.56 -8.28
N LEU A 301 3.23 -14.45 -7.46
CA LEU A 301 4.63 -14.37 -7.04
C LEU A 301 5.58 -14.21 -8.24
N ALA A 302 5.28 -14.85 -9.36
CA ALA A 302 6.07 -14.73 -10.59
C ALA A 302 6.16 -13.29 -11.13
N ALA A 303 5.15 -12.45 -10.86
CA ALA A 303 5.13 -11.05 -11.30
C ALA A 303 5.96 -10.11 -10.41
N THR A 304 6.34 -10.54 -9.21
CA THR A 304 7.05 -9.70 -8.22
C THR A 304 8.47 -10.16 -7.93
N GLN A 305 8.76 -11.45 -8.07
CA GLN A 305 9.98 -12.09 -7.55
C GLN A 305 11.29 -11.53 -8.11
N ASP A 306 11.26 -10.96 -9.32
CA ASP A 306 12.45 -10.42 -9.98
C ASP A 306 12.69 -8.94 -9.66
N LEU A 307 11.75 -8.26 -8.99
CA LEU A 307 11.83 -6.84 -8.65
C LEU A 307 13.12 -6.47 -7.90
N VAL A 308 13.52 -7.29 -6.93
CA VAL A 308 14.75 -7.09 -6.16
C VAL A 308 16.02 -7.07 -7.03
N LYS A 309 16.00 -7.71 -8.20
CA LYS A 309 17.14 -7.76 -9.13
C LYS A 309 17.21 -6.50 -10.01
N LEU A 310 16.07 -5.86 -10.26
CA LEU A 310 15.95 -4.72 -11.17
C LEU A 310 16.33 -3.39 -10.52
N VAL A 311 16.20 -3.29 -9.18
CA VAL A 311 16.58 -2.06 -8.46
C VAL A 311 18.10 -1.96 -8.31
N GLY A 312 18.63 -0.72 -8.39
CA GLY A 312 20.05 -0.40 -8.26
C GLY A 312 20.58 -0.40 -6.82
N SER A 313 19.72 -0.56 -5.82
CA SER A 313 20.11 -0.61 -4.41
C SER A 313 21.12 -1.71 -4.11
N THR A 314 22.10 -1.42 -3.27
CA THR A 314 23.03 -2.41 -2.69
C THR A 314 22.51 -3.00 -1.39
N ASP A 315 21.63 -2.28 -0.67
CA ASP A 315 20.90 -2.73 0.53
C ASP A 315 19.47 -3.11 0.14
N LYS A 316 19.29 -4.35 -0.27
CA LYS A 316 17.99 -4.83 -0.78
C LYS A 316 17.65 -6.24 -0.29
N GLU A 317 16.37 -6.43 0.04
CA GLU A 317 15.83 -7.68 0.55
C GLU A 317 14.51 -8.02 -0.16
N ALA A 318 14.30 -9.32 -0.44
CA ALA A 318 13.04 -9.86 -0.91
C ALA A 318 12.51 -10.88 0.09
N VAL A 319 11.24 -10.77 0.47
CA VAL A 319 10.55 -11.65 1.42
C VAL A 319 9.33 -12.27 0.76
N VAL A 320 9.19 -13.59 0.87
CA VAL A 320 7.99 -14.30 0.44
C VAL A 320 7.25 -14.80 1.68
N MET A 321 6.00 -14.33 1.83
CA MET A 321 5.13 -14.71 2.94
C MET A 321 4.11 -15.77 2.53
N PRO A 322 3.76 -16.71 3.41
CA PRO A 322 2.65 -17.60 3.15
C PRO A 322 1.32 -16.83 3.21
N GLY A 323 0.39 -17.17 2.30
CA GLY A 323 -0.93 -16.51 2.21
C GLY A 323 -1.16 -15.85 0.87
N GLY A 324 -2.22 -15.05 0.77
CA GLY A 324 -2.63 -14.33 -0.44
C GLY A 324 -2.54 -12.82 -0.27
N HIS A 325 -2.92 -12.09 -1.31
CA HIS A 325 -2.79 -10.64 -1.46
C HIS A 325 -3.24 -9.83 -0.22
N VAL A 326 -4.50 -9.93 0.12
CA VAL A 326 -5.10 -9.18 1.26
C VAL A 326 -4.52 -9.63 2.60
N GLY A 327 -4.13 -10.91 2.69
CA GLY A 327 -3.52 -11.48 3.88
C GLY A 327 -2.17 -10.87 4.26
N LEU A 328 -1.47 -10.23 3.32
CA LEU A 328 -0.25 -9.47 3.60
C LEU A 328 -0.54 -8.17 4.35
N ALA A 329 -1.64 -7.48 4.01
CA ALA A 329 -1.97 -6.21 4.64
C ALA A 329 -2.52 -6.40 6.08
N ALA A 330 -3.47 -7.33 6.29
CA ALA A 330 -4.21 -7.43 7.55
C ALA A 330 -4.53 -8.88 7.99
N GLY A 331 -3.78 -9.87 7.48
CA GLY A 331 -3.92 -11.28 7.87
C GLY A 331 -3.23 -11.61 9.20
N ARG A 332 -3.67 -12.67 9.88
CA ARG A 332 -3.07 -13.11 11.16
C ARG A 332 -1.54 -13.27 11.07
N LYS A 333 -1.04 -13.86 9.98
CA LYS A 333 0.40 -14.03 9.77
C LYS A 333 1.11 -12.70 9.50
N ALA A 334 0.44 -11.75 8.85
CA ALA A 334 1.00 -10.41 8.68
C ALA A 334 1.21 -9.75 10.05
N VAL A 335 0.19 -9.73 10.89
CA VAL A 335 0.27 -9.19 12.27
C VAL A 335 1.39 -9.83 13.08
N GLN A 336 1.53 -11.16 13.01
CA GLN A 336 2.46 -11.91 13.85
C GLN A 336 3.93 -11.85 13.38
N THR A 337 4.16 -11.76 12.07
CA THR A 337 5.51 -11.92 11.52
C THR A 337 5.91 -10.82 10.53
N LEU A 338 5.03 -10.41 9.63
CA LEU A 338 5.38 -9.43 8.60
C LEU A 338 5.48 -8.01 9.16
N TRP A 339 4.49 -7.59 9.95
CA TRP A 339 4.51 -6.24 10.53
C TRP A 339 5.74 -6.00 11.44
N PRO A 340 6.10 -6.95 12.36
CA PRO A 340 7.36 -6.84 13.09
C PRO A 340 8.59 -6.78 12.20
N LYS A 341 8.63 -7.56 11.12
CA LYS A 341 9.76 -7.55 10.18
C LYS A 341 9.88 -6.20 9.46
N VAL A 342 8.77 -5.67 8.91
CA VAL A 342 8.78 -4.37 8.22
C VAL A 342 9.11 -3.24 9.18
N ALA A 343 8.52 -3.25 10.38
CA ALA A 343 8.83 -2.24 11.42
C ALA A 343 10.31 -2.29 11.84
N GLY A 344 10.86 -3.49 12.08
CA GLY A 344 12.29 -3.66 12.39
C GLY A 344 13.19 -3.15 11.26
N TRP A 345 12.88 -3.50 10.02
CA TRP A 345 13.62 -3.05 8.84
C TRP A 345 13.60 -1.52 8.68
N LEU A 346 12.45 -0.88 8.90
CA LEU A 346 12.30 0.58 8.89
C LEU A 346 13.04 1.23 10.06
N ALA A 347 12.95 0.65 11.28
CA ALA A 347 13.61 1.14 12.48
C ALA A 347 15.14 1.21 12.33
N GLU A 348 15.75 0.15 11.79
CA GLU A 348 17.20 0.09 11.52
C GLU A 348 17.66 1.21 10.59
N ARG A 349 16.80 1.69 9.69
CA ARG A 349 17.07 2.73 8.70
C ARG A 349 16.53 4.10 9.08
N SER A 350 15.85 4.21 10.20
CA SER A 350 15.33 5.47 10.74
C SER A 350 16.23 6.10 11.79
N GLN A 351 17.38 5.50 12.11
CA GLN A 351 18.35 6.11 13.00
C GLN A 351 19.03 7.27 12.29
N TYR A 352 18.99 8.46 12.92
CA TYR A 352 19.73 9.62 12.44
C TYR A 352 21.24 9.30 12.45
N GLN A 353 21.85 9.24 11.29
CA GLN A 353 23.29 9.30 11.13
C GLN A 353 23.61 10.74 10.74
N PRO A 354 24.23 11.55 11.65
CA PRO A 354 24.69 12.87 11.26
C PRO A 354 25.61 12.72 10.04
N SER A 355 25.38 13.52 9.00
CA SER A 355 26.23 13.50 7.84
C SER A 355 27.68 13.86 8.28
N THR A 356 28.68 13.29 7.62
CA THR A 356 30.09 13.64 7.90
C THR A 356 30.38 15.13 7.71
N ALA A 357 29.51 15.88 7.03
CA ALA A 357 29.56 17.34 6.92
C ALA A 357 29.26 18.06 8.25
N ASP A 358 28.34 17.54 9.08
CA ASP A 358 28.00 18.13 10.38
C ASP A 358 29.15 18.03 11.39
N HIS A 359 30.02 17.01 11.23
CA HIS A 359 31.22 16.88 12.07
C HIS A 359 32.33 17.90 11.72
N THR A 360 32.32 18.46 10.49
CA THR A 360 33.32 19.47 10.07
C THR A 360 32.94 20.84 10.61
N GLU A 361 31.65 21.19 10.70
CA GLU A 361 31.21 22.45 11.30
C GLU A 361 31.34 22.46 12.83
N ALA A 362 30.97 21.34 13.50
CA ALA A 362 31.15 21.23 14.96
C ALA A 362 32.63 21.23 15.37
N ALA A 363 33.54 20.70 14.53
CA ALA A 363 34.96 20.75 14.75
C ALA A 363 35.55 22.14 14.47
N ALA A 364 34.97 22.92 13.55
CA ALA A 364 35.38 24.29 13.25
C ALA A 364 34.96 25.25 14.37
N GLU A 365 33.78 25.11 14.95
CA GLU A 365 33.34 25.92 16.11
C GLU A 365 34.16 25.65 17.36
N GLN A 366 34.55 24.40 17.61
CA GLN A 366 35.44 24.07 18.77
C GLN A 366 36.88 24.55 18.62
N THR A 367 37.34 24.78 17.40
CA THR A 367 38.68 25.34 17.16
C THR A 367 38.72 26.85 17.28
N ASP A 368 37.62 27.54 17.02
CA ASP A 368 37.49 28.98 17.19
C ASP A 368 37.38 29.39 18.68
N ASP A 369 36.60 28.65 19.47
CA ASP A 369 36.48 28.87 20.93
C ASP A 369 37.80 28.61 21.68
N LYS A 370 38.72 27.80 21.15
CA LYS A 370 40.04 27.62 21.71
C LYS A 370 41.05 28.73 21.33
N ARG A 371 40.84 29.45 20.23
CA ARG A 371 41.66 30.59 19.84
C ARG A 371 41.34 31.85 20.63
N GLU A 372 40.12 32.07 21.03
CA GLU A 372 39.72 33.22 21.86
C GLU A 372 40.23 33.11 23.33
N ARG A 373 40.48 31.91 23.83
CA ARG A 373 41.01 31.71 25.21
C ARG A 373 42.54 31.82 25.37
N VAL A 374 43.28 32.02 24.31
CA VAL A 374 44.74 32.17 24.35
C VAL A 374 45.17 33.64 24.34
N PHE A 375 44.25 34.58 24.15
CA PHE A 375 44.53 36.03 24.12
C PHE A 375 43.70 36.85 25.16
N ALA A 376 43.31 36.21 26.29
CA ALA A 376 42.72 36.91 27.43
C ALA A 376 43.59 36.78 28.68
#